data_bb427521da943f65ab51b814ce0c2356
#
_entry.id   bb427521da943f65ab51b814ce0c2356
#
_cell.length_a   1.000
_cell.length_b   1.000
_cell.length_c   1.000
_cell.angle_alpha   90.00
_cell.angle_beta   90.00
_cell.angle_gamma   90.00
#
_symmetry.space_group_name_H-M   'P 1'
#
loop_
_entity.id
_entity.type
_entity.pdbx_description
1 polymer ?
#
loop_
_entity_poly.entity_id
_entity_poly.type
_entity_poly.pdbx_seq_one_letter_code
_entity_poly.pdbx_strand_id
1 'polypeptide(L)'
;MYQITTGCHLTKLQTVDTVEDMVRRGILLLENGVKDLYYSEKPSDLLNQLKLNYIKETDSLVDDLTHLSQNYHQEPYLNYHGYDEIIGQARTMIYEAKEDIYMNTDLDISIFDDAFKFLEQKGVDIYIFSFHKQSSKRMHVTIFTHDYEKKDPTRLMLVVDMHKVMVANPHPLTHKWSATTTKNELMINIIAEHIHHDIYLLKIKNANQKSLLERDPNLLIGTRFEKRKI
;
A
#
# COMPACT_ATOMS: atom_id res chain seq x y z
N MET A 1 2.79 52.61 9.41
CA MET A 1 2.35 51.89 10.63
C MET A 1 1.03 52.41 11.19
N TYR A 2 0.89 53.68 11.62
CA TYR A 2 -0.35 54.22 12.21
C TYR A 2 -1.60 54.02 11.33
N GLN A 3 -1.51 54.29 10.05
CA GLN A 3 -2.64 54.08 9.11
C GLN A 3 -3.08 52.62 9.02
N ILE A 4 -2.16 51.69 9.07
CA ILE A 4 -2.44 50.24 9.03
C ILE A 4 -3.15 49.82 10.32
N THR A 5 -2.66 50.29 11.49
CA THR A 5 -3.25 50.03 12.80
C THR A 5 -4.71 50.46 12.84
N THR A 6 -4.96 51.68 12.35
CA THR A 6 -6.30 52.27 12.38
C THR A 6 -7.24 51.57 11.38
N GLY A 7 -6.73 51.21 10.20
CA GLY A 7 -7.52 50.55 9.14
C GLY A 7 -7.88 49.11 9.45
N CYS A 8 -7.04 48.39 10.22
CA CYS A 8 -7.26 46.96 10.54
C CYS A 8 -7.87 46.73 11.95
N HIS A 9 -8.14 47.77 12.70
CA HIS A 9 -8.64 47.69 14.11
C HIS A 9 -7.76 46.79 15.03
N LEU A 10 -6.46 46.77 14.78
CA LEU A 10 -5.47 46.02 15.58
C LEU A 10 -4.79 46.94 16.60
N THR A 11 -4.22 46.34 17.65
CA THR A 11 -3.33 47.08 18.55
C THR A 11 -2.02 47.40 17.86
N LYS A 12 -1.31 48.45 18.31
CA LYS A 12 -0.01 48.85 17.75
C LYS A 12 0.99 47.69 17.77
N LEU A 13 1.06 46.91 18.85
CA LEU A 13 1.97 45.78 18.99
C LEU A 13 1.65 44.69 17.96
N GLN A 14 0.38 44.26 17.87
CA GLN A 14 -0.04 43.24 16.89
C GLN A 14 0.24 43.70 15.45
N THR A 15 0.03 45.00 15.15
CA THR A 15 0.31 45.52 13.81
C THR A 15 1.80 45.46 13.46
N VAL A 16 2.69 45.82 14.41
CA VAL A 16 4.13 45.79 14.22
C VAL A 16 4.59 44.35 13.97
N ASP A 17 4.24 43.44 14.87
CA ASP A 17 4.64 42.02 14.76
C ASP A 17 4.16 41.39 13.44
N THR A 18 2.92 41.65 13.05
CA THR A 18 2.34 41.11 11.78
C THR A 18 3.02 41.70 10.57
N VAL A 19 3.25 43.02 10.53
CA VAL A 19 3.88 43.69 9.38
C VAL A 19 5.33 43.26 9.24
N GLU A 20 6.08 43.13 10.34
CA GLU A 20 7.47 42.64 10.31
C GLU A 20 7.54 41.19 9.83
N ASP A 21 6.60 40.32 10.26
CA ASP A 21 6.53 38.95 9.75
C ASP A 21 6.19 38.92 8.27
N MET A 22 5.25 39.74 7.79
CA MET A 22 4.93 39.87 6.37
C MET A 22 6.10 40.38 5.52
N VAL A 23 6.89 41.33 6.03
CA VAL A 23 8.09 41.79 5.35
C VAL A 23 9.16 40.69 5.31
N ARG A 24 9.40 39.99 6.41
CA ARG A 24 10.34 38.85 6.48
C ARG A 24 9.97 37.72 5.51
N ARG A 25 8.70 37.49 5.33
CA ARG A 25 8.16 36.46 4.39
C ARG A 25 8.06 36.94 2.94
N GLY A 26 8.47 38.20 2.65
CA GLY A 26 8.42 38.78 1.32
C GLY A 26 7.01 39.09 0.80
N ILE A 27 6.00 39.11 1.70
CA ILE A 27 4.61 39.47 1.36
C ILE A 27 4.46 40.98 1.22
N LEU A 28 5.21 41.73 2.02
CA LEU A 28 5.29 43.19 1.96
C LEU A 28 6.73 43.60 1.70
N LEU A 29 6.89 44.62 0.87
CA LEU A 29 8.16 45.31 0.63
C LEU A 29 8.22 46.55 1.51
N LEU A 30 9.36 46.80 2.14
CA LEU A 30 9.62 47.96 2.97
C LEU A 30 10.53 48.93 2.20
N GLU A 31 10.05 50.13 1.99
CA GLU A 31 10.88 51.26 1.52
C GLU A 31 11.20 52.15 2.72
N ASN A 32 12.49 52.19 3.07
CA ASN A 32 12.98 53.00 4.18
C ASN A 32 13.14 54.45 3.73
N GLY A 33 12.48 55.39 4.41
CA GLY A 33 12.52 56.81 4.11
C GLY A 33 12.29 57.65 5.34
N VAL A 34 11.98 58.95 5.18
CA VAL A 34 11.55 59.82 6.25
C VAL A 34 10.29 59.26 6.97
N LYS A 35 9.53 58.50 6.23
CA LYS A 35 8.42 57.63 6.75
C LYS A 35 8.56 56.30 6.03
N ASP A 36 8.56 55.25 6.79
CA ASP A 36 8.55 53.88 6.22
C ASP A 36 7.25 53.63 5.45
N LEU A 37 7.40 53.22 4.20
CA LEU A 37 6.28 52.86 3.33
C LEU A 37 6.29 51.35 3.09
N TYR A 38 5.12 50.74 3.12
CA TYR A 38 4.92 49.31 2.90
C TYR A 38 4.10 49.10 1.63
N TYR A 39 4.61 48.27 0.74
CA TYR A 39 3.94 47.95 -0.51
C TYR A 39 3.60 46.47 -0.56
N SER A 40 2.47 46.11 -1.12
CA SER A 40 2.19 44.76 -1.50
C SER A 40 2.56 44.56 -2.97
N GLU A 41 3.16 43.44 -3.31
CA GLU A 41 3.25 43.02 -4.71
C GLU A 41 1.86 42.71 -5.28
N LYS A 42 1.76 42.59 -6.62
CA LYS A 42 0.52 42.12 -7.23
C LYS A 42 0.18 40.73 -6.69
N PRO A 43 -1.07 40.44 -6.33
CA PRO A 43 -1.45 39.13 -5.78
C PRO A 43 -1.02 37.95 -6.65
N SER A 44 -1.06 38.12 -8.00
CA SER A 44 -0.59 37.09 -8.95
C SER A 44 0.90 36.77 -8.79
N ASP A 45 1.73 37.79 -8.63
CA ASP A 45 3.18 37.64 -8.57
C ASP A 45 3.60 37.04 -7.22
N LEU A 46 2.99 37.51 -6.12
CA LEU A 46 3.15 36.93 -4.80
C LEU A 46 2.75 35.46 -4.76
N LEU A 47 1.58 35.09 -5.29
CA LEU A 47 1.13 33.71 -5.30
C LEU A 47 2.02 32.81 -6.16
N ASN A 48 2.50 33.31 -7.30
CA ASN A 48 3.47 32.57 -8.12
C ASN A 48 4.80 32.36 -7.39
N GLN A 49 5.30 33.36 -6.70
CA GLN A 49 6.53 33.25 -5.89
C GLN A 49 6.38 32.25 -4.75
N LEU A 50 5.28 32.30 -4.02
CA LEU A 50 4.98 31.31 -2.96
C LEU A 50 4.90 29.89 -3.52
N LYS A 51 4.27 29.71 -4.68
CA LYS A 51 4.20 28.41 -5.36
C LYS A 51 5.58 27.89 -5.73
N LEU A 52 6.44 28.74 -6.31
CA LEU A 52 7.80 28.35 -6.69
C LEU A 52 8.65 27.99 -5.47
N ASN A 53 8.54 28.75 -4.38
CA ASN A 53 9.24 28.44 -3.13
C ASN A 53 8.78 27.10 -2.56
N TYR A 54 7.47 26.84 -2.54
CA TYR A 54 6.91 25.56 -2.07
C TYR A 54 7.40 24.37 -2.89
N ILE A 55 7.42 24.50 -4.23
CA ILE A 55 7.95 23.47 -5.12
C ILE A 55 9.41 23.19 -4.79
N LYS A 56 10.24 24.26 -4.70
CA LYS A 56 11.68 24.13 -4.39
C LYS A 56 11.94 23.46 -3.02
N GLU A 57 11.19 23.84 -2.00
CA GLU A 57 11.31 23.21 -0.68
C GLU A 57 10.89 21.74 -0.71
N THR A 58 9.83 21.42 -1.46
CA THR A 58 9.35 20.04 -1.62
C THR A 58 10.36 19.19 -2.37
N ASP A 59 10.94 19.70 -3.46
CA ASP A 59 11.97 19.01 -4.24
C ASP A 59 13.22 18.74 -3.37
N SER A 60 13.65 19.73 -2.59
CA SER A 60 14.78 19.56 -1.64
C SER A 60 14.50 18.48 -0.60
N LEU A 61 13.28 18.45 -0.04
CA LEU A 61 12.87 17.41 0.92
C LEU A 61 12.84 16.02 0.29
N VAL A 62 12.40 15.90 -0.96
CA VAL A 62 12.42 14.63 -1.70
C VAL A 62 13.85 14.13 -1.86
N ASP A 63 14.78 15.01 -2.25
CA ASP A 63 16.20 14.67 -2.40
C ASP A 63 16.81 14.23 -1.05
N ASP A 64 16.59 15.00 0.02
CA ASP A 64 17.08 14.67 1.37
C ASP A 64 16.55 13.32 1.87
N LEU A 65 15.24 13.06 1.70
CA LEU A 65 14.61 11.79 2.10
C LEU A 65 15.12 10.63 1.24
N THR A 66 15.36 10.86 -0.04
CA THR A 66 15.93 9.84 -0.95
C THR A 66 17.34 9.45 -0.51
N HIS A 67 18.18 10.42 -0.15
CA HIS A 67 19.52 10.16 0.37
C HIS A 67 19.49 9.42 1.73
N LEU A 68 18.54 9.72 2.60
CA LEU A 68 18.37 8.98 3.85
C LEU A 68 17.94 7.53 3.62
N SER A 69 17.05 7.29 2.66
CA SER A 69 16.56 5.94 2.35
C SER A 69 17.64 5.03 1.73
N GLN A 70 18.59 5.56 0.99
CA GLN A 70 19.70 4.82 0.39
C GLN A 70 20.67 4.21 1.43
N ASN A 71 20.71 4.73 2.65
CA ASN A 71 21.55 4.22 3.73
C ASN A 71 20.94 3.05 4.52
N TYR A 72 19.67 2.68 4.26
CA TYR A 72 19.04 1.53 4.87
C TYR A 72 19.17 0.30 3.95
N HIS A 73 20.21 -0.50 4.17
CA HIS A 73 20.41 -1.82 3.52
C HIS A 73 19.47 -2.92 4.03
N GLN A 74 18.50 -2.60 4.89
CA GLN A 74 17.49 -3.55 5.33
C GLN A 74 16.21 -3.32 4.52
N GLU A 75 15.80 -4.33 3.77
CA GLU A 75 14.51 -4.34 3.10
C GLU A 75 13.39 -4.19 4.13
N PRO A 76 12.62 -3.11 4.11
CA PRO A 76 11.66 -2.85 5.17
C PRO A 76 10.51 -3.84 5.13
N TYR A 77 10.06 -4.22 6.32
CA TYR A 77 8.76 -4.86 6.51
C TYR A 77 7.75 -3.75 6.74
N LEU A 78 6.86 -3.51 5.77
CA LEU A 78 5.82 -2.48 5.86
C LEU A 78 4.53 -3.11 6.35
N ASN A 79 3.96 -2.56 7.41
CA ASN A 79 2.73 -3.04 8.02
C ASN A 79 1.55 -2.15 7.66
N TYR A 80 0.42 -2.78 7.34
CA TYR A 80 -0.84 -2.13 6.98
C TYR A 80 -1.95 -2.61 7.90
N HIS A 81 -2.92 -1.74 8.18
CA HIS A 81 -4.02 -2.02 9.08
C HIS A 81 -5.36 -1.60 8.46
N GLY A 82 -6.34 -2.48 8.54
CA GLY A 82 -7.66 -2.24 7.97
C GLY A 82 -7.82 -2.81 6.57
N TYR A 83 -9.03 -3.29 6.30
CA TYR A 83 -9.35 -4.03 5.08
C TYR A 83 -9.12 -3.18 3.81
N ASP A 84 -9.65 -1.96 3.78
CA ASP A 84 -9.61 -1.12 2.58
C ASP A 84 -8.18 -0.70 2.21
N GLU A 85 -7.35 -0.38 3.21
CA GLU A 85 -5.94 -0.04 3.01
C GLU A 85 -5.17 -1.24 2.44
N ILE A 86 -5.40 -2.44 2.99
CA ILE A 86 -4.75 -3.67 2.56
C ILE A 86 -5.15 -4.03 1.13
N ILE A 87 -6.44 -3.95 0.79
CA ILE A 87 -6.91 -4.21 -0.58
C ILE A 87 -6.36 -3.16 -1.56
N GLY A 88 -6.33 -1.89 -1.16
CA GLY A 88 -5.71 -0.82 -1.95
C GLY A 88 -4.24 -1.11 -2.25
N GLN A 89 -3.48 -1.51 -1.24
CA GLN A 89 -2.06 -1.86 -1.39
C GLN A 89 -1.86 -3.13 -2.22
N ALA A 90 -2.68 -4.18 -2.01
CA ALA A 90 -2.65 -5.38 -2.84
C ALA A 90 -2.91 -5.07 -4.32
N ARG A 91 -3.91 -4.21 -4.59
CA ARG A 91 -4.23 -3.75 -5.95
C ARG A 91 -3.06 -2.99 -6.58
N THR A 92 -2.41 -2.09 -5.83
CA THR A 92 -1.20 -1.39 -6.30
C THR A 92 -0.10 -2.37 -6.67
N MET A 93 0.17 -3.38 -5.83
CA MET A 93 1.16 -4.41 -6.14
C MET A 93 0.80 -5.21 -7.40
N ILE A 94 -0.48 -5.56 -7.59
CA ILE A 94 -0.94 -6.26 -8.79
C ILE A 94 -0.69 -5.40 -10.04
N TYR A 95 -1.02 -4.10 -10.03
CA TYR A 95 -0.75 -3.20 -11.17
C TYR A 95 0.73 -3.05 -11.53
N GLU A 96 1.63 -3.22 -10.56
CA GLU A 96 3.08 -3.15 -10.75
C GLU A 96 3.67 -4.39 -11.45
N ALA A 97 2.93 -5.51 -11.50
CA ALA A 97 3.40 -6.77 -12.05
C ALA A 97 3.80 -6.70 -13.53
N LYS A 98 4.86 -7.42 -13.87
CA LYS A 98 5.46 -7.48 -15.22
C LYS A 98 5.63 -8.89 -15.75
N GLU A 99 5.78 -9.89 -14.87
CA GLU A 99 6.09 -11.28 -15.23
C GLU A 99 4.96 -12.21 -14.81
N ASP A 100 4.75 -12.39 -13.51
CA ASP A 100 3.73 -13.28 -12.99
C ASP A 100 3.23 -12.90 -11.60
N ILE A 101 2.08 -13.45 -11.22
CA ILE A 101 1.48 -13.31 -9.90
C ILE A 101 1.12 -14.69 -9.36
N TYR A 102 1.50 -14.93 -8.12
CA TYR A 102 1.02 -16.06 -7.32
C TYR A 102 0.19 -15.55 -6.16
N MET A 103 -1.02 -16.07 -6.02
CA MET A 103 -1.96 -15.65 -4.98
C MET A 103 -2.54 -16.88 -4.26
N ASN A 104 -2.64 -16.82 -2.94
CA ASN A 104 -3.42 -17.74 -2.14
C ASN A 104 -4.41 -16.92 -1.32
N THR A 105 -5.69 -16.99 -1.69
CA THR A 105 -6.71 -16.15 -1.07
C THR A 105 -8.07 -16.81 -1.05
N ASP A 106 -8.80 -16.53 0.03
CA ASP A 106 -10.22 -16.87 0.18
C ASP A 106 -11.12 -15.64 0.00
N LEU A 107 -10.54 -14.48 -0.35
CA LEU A 107 -11.31 -13.28 -0.73
C LEU A 107 -11.95 -13.48 -2.11
N ASP A 108 -13.08 -12.84 -2.35
CA ASP A 108 -13.66 -12.76 -3.69
C ASP A 108 -12.70 -12.00 -4.63
N ILE A 109 -12.14 -12.74 -5.60
CA ILE A 109 -11.15 -12.18 -6.53
C ILE A 109 -11.72 -11.13 -7.49
N SER A 110 -13.05 -11.01 -7.58
CA SER A 110 -13.70 -9.98 -8.39
C SER A 110 -13.33 -8.56 -7.97
N ILE A 111 -12.92 -8.37 -6.70
CA ILE A 111 -12.39 -7.08 -6.21
C ILE A 111 -11.12 -6.62 -6.92
N PHE A 112 -10.42 -7.52 -7.61
CA PHE A 112 -9.20 -7.25 -8.38
C PHE A 112 -9.43 -7.33 -9.91
N ASP A 113 -10.67 -7.48 -10.39
CA ASP A 113 -10.94 -7.73 -11.82
C ASP A 113 -10.43 -6.63 -12.76
N ASP A 114 -10.48 -5.38 -12.32
CA ASP A 114 -9.93 -4.23 -13.05
C ASP A 114 -8.39 -4.32 -13.21
N ALA A 115 -7.70 -4.72 -12.14
CA ALA A 115 -6.26 -4.92 -12.17
C ALA A 115 -5.88 -6.16 -13.02
N PHE A 116 -6.63 -7.25 -12.90
CA PHE A 116 -6.44 -8.44 -13.74
C PHE A 116 -6.67 -8.14 -15.22
N LYS A 117 -7.68 -7.34 -15.55
CA LYS A 117 -7.92 -6.86 -16.92
C LYS A 117 -6.73 -6.10 -17.49
N PHE A 118 -6.13 -5.24 -16.67
CA PHE A 118 -4.95 -4.49 -17.08
C PHE A 118 -3.74 -5.40 -17.32
N LEU A 119 -3.53 -6.41 -16.47
CA LEU A 119 -2.44 -7.36 -16.62
C LEU A 119 -2.64 -8.32 -17.81
N GLU A 120 -3.88 -8.70 -18.10
CA GLU A 120 -4.22 -9.48 -19.29
C GLU A 120 -3.74 -8.79 -20.58
N GLN A 121 -3.88 -7.46 -20.66
CA GLN A 121 -3.37 -6.68 -21.81
C GLN A 121 -1.84 -6.69 -21.91
N LYS A 122 -1.16 -6.96 -20.81
CA LYS A 122 0.31 -7.08 -20.74
C LYS A 122 0.82 -8.50 -20.93
N GLY A 123 -0.09 -9.50 -20.95
CA GLY A 123 0.28 -10.91 -21.04
C GLY A 123 0.88 -11.48 -19.75
N VAL A 124 0.57 -10.89 -18.58
CA VAL A 124 1.04 -11.35 -17.26
C VAL A 124 0.16 -12.50 -16.79
N ASP A 125 0.76 -13.61 -16.42
CA ASP A 125 0.05 -14.79 -15.91
C ASP A 125 -0.24 -14.68 -14.42
N ILE A 126 -1.45 -15.11 -14.02
CA ILE A 126 -1.93 -15.03 -12.63
C ILE A 126 -2.37 -16.42 -12.18
N TYR A 127 -1.74 -16.93 -11.14
CA TYR A 127 -2.03 -18.24 -10.55
C TYR A 127 -2.64 -18.05 -9.17
N ILE A 128 -3.88 -18.52 -8.97
CA ILE A 128 -4.65 -18.32 -7.74
C ILE A 128 -5.00 -19.67 -7.14
N PHE A 129 -4.62 -19.88 -5.88
CA PHE A 129 -5.15 -20.96 -5.05
C PHE A 129 -6.21 -20.42 -4.10
N SER A 130 -7.34 -21.12 -3.96
CA SER A 130 -8.43 -20.75 -3.05
C SER A 130 -9.15 -21.95 -2.48
N PHE A 131 -9.59 -21.84 -1.22
CA PHE A 131 -10.52 -22.79 -0.61
C PHE A 131 -11.99 -22.49 -0.95
N HIS A 132 -12.28 -21.32 -1.54
CA HIS A 132 -13.58 -20.96 -2.06
C HIS A 132 -13.64 -21.17 -3.57
N LYS A 133 -14.79 -21.59 -4.06
CA LYS A 133 -15.01 -21.67 -5.50
C LYS A 133 -14.96 -20.28 -6.10
N GLN A 134 -13.97 -20.04 -6.90
CA GLN A 134 -13.73 -18.78 -7.61
C GLN A 134 -13.91 -18.98 -9.11
N SER A 135 -14.19 -17.90 -9.82
CA SER A 135 -14.24 -17.91 -11.28
C SER A 135 -13.69 -16.60 -11.83
N SER A 136 -12.97 -16.68 -12.94
CA SER A 136 -12.54 -15.51 -13.71
C SER A 136 -12.84 -15.75 -15.18
N LYS A 137 -13.16 -14.68 -15.91
CA LYS A 137 -13.32 -14.71 -17.37
C LYS A 137 -12.03 -14.33 -18.09
N ARG A 138 -10.95 -14.05 -17.35
CA ARG A 138 -9.67 -13.60 -17.89
C ARG A 138 -8.85 -14.77 -18.39
N MET A 139 -8.21 -14.63 -19.57
CA MET A 139 -7.44 -15.70 -20.22
C MET A 139 -6.17 -16.06 -19.43
N HIS A 140 -5.53 -15.06 -18.81
CA HIS A 140 -4.29 -15.24 -18.07
C HIS A 140 -4.49 -15.53 -16.58
N VAL A 141 -5.73 -15.83 -16.14
CA VAL A 141 -6.03 -16.19 -14.74
C VAL A 141 -6.31 -17.68 -14.63
N THR A 142 -5.42 -18.40 -13.95
CA THR A 142 -5.58 -19.83 -13.65
C THR A 142 -5.93 -20.00 -12.18
N ILE A 143 -7.08 -20.65 -11.91
CA ILE A 143 -7.59 -20.82 -10.54
C ILE A 143 -7.54 -22.30 -10.16
N PHE A 144 -6.98 -22.54 -8.97
CA PHE A 144 -6.92 -23.83 -8.31
C PHE A 144 -7.82 -23.80 -7.08
N THR A 145 -8.97 -24.48 -7.13
CA THR A 145 -9.95 -24.49 -6.03
C THR A 145 -9.91 -25.81 -5.30
N HIS A 146 -9.78 -25.73 -3.98
CA HIS A 146 -9.93 -26.90 -3.11
C HIS A 146 -11.42 -27.17 -2.83
N ASP A 147 -11.82 -28.45 -2.72
CA ASP A 147 -13.23 -28.83 -2.48
C ASP A 147 -13.76 -28.51 -1.07
N TYR A 148 -12.92 -28.01 -0.21
CA TYR A 148 -13.30 -27.67 1.17
C TYR A 148 -13.61 -26.17 1.24
N GLU A 149 -14.88 -25.84 1.47
CA GLU A 149 -15.32 -24.46 1.66
C GLU A 149 -15.09 -24.03 3.11
N LYS A 150 -14.31 -22.98 3.29
CA LYS A 150 -14.26 -22.20 4.54
C LYS A 150 -15.34 -21.12 4.49
N LYS A 151 -16.01 -20.87 5.62
CA LYS A 151 -17.12 -19.91 5.67
C LYS A 151 -16.67 -18.47 5.51
N ASP A 152 -15.49 -18.11 6.02
CA ASP A 152 -14.98 -16.73 6.04
C ASP A 152 -13.60 -16.63 5.38
N PRO A 153 -13.31 -15.53 4.69
CA PRO A 153 -11.98 -15.24 4.19
C PRO A 153 -10.96 -15.28 5.33
N THR A 154 -9.92 -16.08 5.18
CA THR A 154 -8.95 -16.29 6.24
C THR A 154 -7.60 -15.68 5.95
N ARG A 155 -7.30 -15.35 4.68
CA ARG A 155 -5.97 -14.87 4.28
C ARG A 155 -5.97 -14.25 2.89
N LEU A 156 -4.94 -13.44 2.68
CA LEU A 156 -4.45 -13.03 1.37
C LEU A 156 -2.93 -13.17 1.40
N MET A 157 -2.38 -14.05 0.58
CA MET A 157 -0.96 -14.11 0.27
C MET A 157 -0.79 -13.75 -1.20
N LEU A 158 0.07 -12.82 -1.50
CA LEU A 158 0.31 -12.29 -2.84
C LEU A 158 1.81 -12.18 -3.08
N VAL A 159 2.32 -12.86 -4.09
CA VAL A 159 3.70 -12.74 -4.57
C VAL A 159 3.65 -12.16 -5.98
N VAL A 160 4.42 -11.13 -6.23
CA VAL A 160 4.49 -10.41 -7.51
C VAL A 160 5.91 -10.50 -8.05
N ASP A 161 6.04 -11.05 -9.27
CA ASP A 161 7.30 -11.15 -10.02
C ASP A 161 8.46 -11.79 -9.22
N MET A 162 8.18 -12.65 -8.25
CA MET A 162 9.17 -13.15 -7.29
C MET A 162 10.05 -12.06 -6.67
N HIS A 163 9.53 -10.83 -6.56
CA HIS A 163 10.26 -9.66 -6.11
C HIS A 163 9.62 -8.94 -4.92
N LYS A 164 8.32 -9.11 -4.70
CA LYS A 164 7.58 -8.47 -3.60
C LYS A 164 6.49 -9.41 -3.10
N VAL A 165 6.33 -9.47 -1.80
CA VAL A 165 5.30 -10.30 -1.16
C VAL A 165 4.43 -9.48 -0.21
N MET A 166 3.15 -9.84 -0.13
CA MET A 166 2.22 -9.42 0.89
C MET A 166 1.61 -10.65 1.57
N VAL A 167 1.53 -10.60 2.90
CA VAL A 167 0.76 -11.56 3.69
C VAL A 167 -0.22 -10.79 4.55
N ALA A 168 -1.50 -11.13 4.46
CA ALA A 168 -2.56 -10.47 5.21
C ALA A 168 -3.56 -11.49 5.75
N ASN A 169 -4.07 -11.23 6.95
CA ASN A 169 -5.13 -12.01 7.56
C ASN A 169 -5.95 -11.17 8.55
N PRO A 170 -7.21 -11.56 8.82
CA PRO A 170 -7.98 -10.98 9.91
C PRO A 170 -7.53 -11.55 11.26
N HIS A 171 -7.53 -10.73 12.29
CA HIS A 171 -7.30 -11.19 13.65
C HIS A 171 -8.48 -12.09 14.11
N PRO A 172 -8.24 -13.28 14.68
CA PRO A 172 -9.29 -14.26 14.93
C PRO A 172 -10.45 -13.78 15.82
N LEU A 173 -10.16 -12.88 16.78
CA LEU A 173 -11.16 -12.38 17.75
C LEU A 173 -11.78 -11.04 17.35
N THR A 174 -10.99 -10.13 16.74
CA THR A 174 -11.45 -8.77 16.45
C THR A 174 -11.86 -8.57 15.00
N HIS A 175 -11.60 -9.55 14.14
CA HIS A 175 -11.79 -9.50 12.68
C HIS A 175 -11.12 -8.30 11.99
N LYS A 176 -10.23 -7.60 12.70
CA LYS A 176 -9.44 -6.51 12.13
C LYS A 176 -8.35 -7.09 11.25
N TRP A 177 -8.25 -6.60 10.04
CA TRP A 177 -7.23 -7.01 9.08
C TRP A 177 -5.90 -6.34 9.36
N SER A 178 -4.84 -7.12 9.24
CA SER A 178 -3.46 -6.65 9.23
C SER A 178 -2.70 -7.32 8.10
N ALA A 179 -1.75 -6.61 7.52
CA ALA A 179 -0.88 -7.10 6.47
C ALA A 179 0.55 -6.65 6.67
N THR A 180 1.46 -7.43 6.12
CA THR A 180 2.88 -7.08 6.01
C THR A 180 3.32 -7.27 4.56
N THR A 181 4.03 -6.29 4.01
CA THR A 181 4.72 -6.42 2.72
C THR A 181 6.22 -6.32 2.90
N THR A 182 6.96 -7.02 2.06
CA THR A 182 8.42 -6.94 2.04
C THR A 182 8.98 -7.36 0.67
N LYS A 183 10.20 -6.95 0.39
CA LYS A 183 11.02 -7.43 -0.73
C LYS A 183 12.10 -8.42 -0.26
N ASN A 184 12.06 -8.83 0.99
CA ASN A 184 13.01 -9.78 1.54
C ASN A 184 12.94 -11.12 0.80
N GLU A 185 14.03 -11.52 0.17
CA GLU A 185 14.13 -12.71 -0.69
C GLU A 185 13.73 -13.98 0.04
N LEU A 186 14.15 -14.15 1.31
CA LEU A 186 13.78 -15.31 2.12
C LEU A 186 12.28 -15.42 2.32
N MET A 187 11.60 -14.29 2.62
CA MET A 187 10.15 -14.26 2.81
C MET A 187 9.39 -14.50 1.51
N ILE A 188 9.89 -13.94 0.40
CA ILE A 188 9.32 -14.18 -0.93
C ILE A 188 9.36 -15.68 -1.24
N ASN A 189 10.52 -16.32 -1.08
CA ASN A 189 10.69 -17.74 -1.36
C ASN A 189 9.78 -18.61 -0.46
N ILE A 190 9.73 -18.33 0.84
CA ILE A 190 8.87 -19.09 1.77
C ILE A 190 7.40 -19.01 1.37
N ILE A 191 6.90 -17.82 1.02
CA ILE A 191 5.49 -17.64 0.67
C ILE A 191 5.19 -18.21 -0.72
N ALA A 192 6.08 -18.02 -1.69
CA ALA A 192 5.94 -18.62 -3.01
C ALA A 192 5.91 -20.16 -2.94
N GLU A 193 6.82 -20.77 -2.18
CA GLU A 193 6.83 -22.21 -1.93
C GLU A 193 5.54 -22.68 -1.25
N HIS A 194 5.04 -21.91 -0.28
CA HIS A 194 3.76 -22.24 0.38
C HIS A 194 2.61 -22.30 -0.63
N ILE A 195 2.47 -21.30 -1.50
CA ILE A 195 1.44 -21.26 -2.53
C ILE A 195 1.64 -22.42 -3.52
N HIS A 196 2.88 -22.66 -3.95
CA HIS A 196 3.22 -23.75 -4.84
C HIS A 196 2.86 -25.12 -4.26
N HIS A 197 3.16 -25.35 -2.98
CA HIS A 197 2.83 -26.59 -2.31
C HIS A 197 1.31 -26.81 -2.19
N ASP A 198 0.53 -25.79 -1.89
CA ASP A 198 -0.94 -25.88 -1.86
C ASP A 198 -1.49 -26.30 -3.23
N ILE A 199 -0.99 -25.71 -4.33
CA ILE A 199 -1.36 -26.06 -5.70
C ILE A 199 -0.91 -27.49 -6.06
N TYR A 200 0.31 -27.84 -5.70
CA TYR A 200 0.89 -29.16 -5.99
C TYR A 200 0.13 -30.29 -5.26
N LEU A 201 -0.16 -30.10 -3.96
CA LEU A 201 -0.94 -31.04 -3.19
C LEU A 201 -2.37 -31.22 -3.75
N LEU A 202 -3.01 -30.12 -4.19
CA LEU A 202 -4.29 -30.19 -4.85
C LEU A 202 -4.24 -31.01 -6.15
N LYS A 203 -3.21 -30.79 -6.99
CA LYS A 203 -3.01 -31.57 -8.23
C LYS A 203 -2.81 -33.05 -7.94
N ILE A 204 -2.00 -33.41 -6.91
CA ILE A 204 -1.81 -34.80 -6.49
C ILE A 204 -3.12 -35.40 -6.00
N LYS A 205 -3.88 -34.69 -5.15
CA LYS A 205 -5.18 -35.13 -4.65
C LYS A 205 -6.14 -35.43 -5.81
N ASN A 206 -6.22 -34.53 -6.78
CA ASN A 206 -7.10 -34.68 -7.94
C ASN A 206 -6.68 -35.82 -8.89
N ALA A 207 -5.37 -36.06 -9.02
CA ALA A 207 -4.83 -37.15 -9.82
C ALA A 207 -5.03 -38.53 -9.16
N ASN A 208 -5.05 -38.59 -7.83
CA ASN A 208 -5.25 -39.82 -7.07
C ASN A 208 -6.68 -39.85 -6.53
N GLN A 209 -7.57 -40.68 -7.11
CA GLN A 209 -8.97 -40.80 -6.72
C GLN A 209 -9.21 -41.28 -5.25
N LYS A 210 -8.16 -41.69 -4.53
CA LYS A 210 -8.21 -42.01 -3.09
C LYS A 210 -7.49 -40.93 -2.31
N SER A 211 -8.18 -40.38 -1.33
CA SER A 211 -7.63 -39.39 -0.42
C SER A 211 -6.30 -39.87 0.17
N LEU A 212 -5.25 -39.05 0.09
CA LEU A 212 -3.97 -39.31 0.76
C LEU A 212 -4.16 -39.51 2.28
N LEU A 213 -5.16 -38.84 2.85
CA LEU A 213 -5.54 -38.92 4.27
C LEU A 213 -6.10 -40.29 4.66
N GLU A 214 -6.75 -41.04 3.72
CA GLU A 214 -7.21 -42.41 3.96
C GLU A 214 -6.07 -43.41 3.97
N ARG A 215 -4.94 -43.08 3.34
CA ARG A 215 -3.75 -43.93 3.27
C ARG A 215 -2.77 -43.72 4.42
N ASP A 216 -2.69 -42.50 4.95
CA ASP A 216 -1.79 -42.19 6.07
C ASP A 216 -2.44 -41.17 7.02
N PRO A 217 -3.05 -41.66 8.12
CA PRO A 217 -3.63 -40.79 9.15
C PRO A 217 -2.60 -39.85 9.83
N ASN A 218 -1.31 -40.09 9.68
CA ASN A 218 -0.26 -39.27 10.27
C ASN A 218 0.02 -37.99 9.48
N LEU A 219 -0.48 -37.88 8.24
CA LEU A 219 -0.44 -36.63 7.46
C LEU A 219 -1.34 -35.51 8.01
N LEU A 220 -2.08 -35.77 9.09
CA LEU A 220 -2.94 -34.79 9.79
C LEU A 220 -2.16 -33.82 10.70
N ILE A 221 -0.91 -33.48 10.38
CA ILE A 221 -0.11 -32.51 11.17
C ILE A 221 -0.82 -31.14 11.25
N GLY A 222 -1.56 -30.76 10.22
CA GLY A 222 -2.35 -29.50 10.17
C GLY A 222 -3.52 -29.43 11.15
N THR A 223 -4.12 -30.58 11.54
CA THR A 223 -5.32 -30.59 12.43
C THR A 223 -5.00 -30.29 13.89
N ARG A 224 -3.72 -30.29 14.32
CA ARG A 224 -3.34 -29.88 15.68
C ARG A 224 -3.64 -28.41 15.97
N PHE A 225 -3.67 -27.55 14.95
CA PHE A 225 -4.03 -26.13 15.11
C PHE A 225 -5.54 -25.91 15.26
N GLU A 226 -6.38 -26.79 14.70
CA GLU A 226 -7.85 -26.70 14.83
C GLU A 226 -8.33 -27.15 16.21
N LYS A 227 -7.65 -28.10 16.85
CA LYS A 227 -7.99 -28.60 18.20
C LYS A 227 -7.68 -27.63 19.34
N ARG A 228 -6.98 -26.51 19.11
CA ARG A 228 -6.72 -25.47 20.13
C ARG A 228 -7.79 -24.37 20.18
N LYS A 229 -8.88 -24.51 19.45
CA LYS A 229 -10.02 -23.57 19.42
C LYS A 229 -11.25 -24.05 20.22
N ILE A 230 -11.07 -25.01 21.16
CA ILE A 230 -12.10 -25.41 22.11
C ILE A 230 -11.66 -24.97 23.50
#